data_0322729a91481b7151ed5c47b2f15879
#
_entry.id   0322729a91481b7151ed5c47b2f15879
#
_cell.length_a   1.000
_cell.length_b   1.000
_cell.length_c   1.000
_cell.angle_alpha   90.00
_cell.angle_beta   90.00
_cell.angle_gamma   90.00
#
_symmetry.space_group_name_H-M   'P 1'
#
loop_
_entity.id
_entity.type
_entity.pdbx_description
1 polymer ?
#
loop_
_entity_poly.entity_id
_entity_poly.type
_entity_poly.pdbx_seq_one_letter_code
_entity_poly.pdbx_strand_id
1 'polypeptide(L)'
;MQITKARLEKLPAFFFGLVILLLLAWVGAGLGADASSLPAQDWNLSNLKRIQVPAGDNLTFAVLGDNRSNPPIFGQMLQQINRDRSLAFAIDLGDLVETGTVENFGNFLDQVRQNLSLPFLTVLGNHDLKEDRSAHLYKRIFGPDHYTFQIKGNYFIVVNDAENYKIGEPQWRWLERELKKSQAYKTRLIFLHAPLFDPRGGEHHHALSEDTGGRLATLFRRYHVTHVFAGHIHGYFSGDWDGVPYTITAGAGAPLYGTDPQHFFYHYLKVTLRDGKINIEVQLLADKGTP
;
A
#
# COMPACT_ATOMS: atom_id res chain seq x y z
N MET A 1 -68.45 36.97 -24.13
CA MET A 1 -67.28 37.70 -23.62
C MET A 1 -66.02 36.95 -24.12
N GLN A 2 -65.34 37.53 -25.13
CA GLN A 2 -64.25 36.92 -25.86
C GLN A 2 -62.96 37.04 -25.05
N ILE A 3 -62.23 35.93 -24.95
CA ILE A 3 -60.87 35.92 -24.38
C ILE A 3 -59.90 35.79 -25.56
N THR A 4 -59.07 36.84 -25.71
CA THR A 4 -58.06 37.02 -26.74
C THR A 4 -56.89 36.07 -26.53
N LYS A 5 -56.51 35.29 -27.56
CA LYS A 5 -55.30 34.50 -27.64
C LYS A 5 -54.09 35.40 -27.77
N ALA A 6 -53.15 35.36 -26.82
CA ALA A 6 -51.83 35.95 -26.94
C ALA A 6 -50.93 35.08 -27.88
N ARG A 7 -50.39 35.71 -28.88
CA ARG A 7 -49.39 35.14 -29.81
C ARG A 7 -48.08 34.89 -29.08
N LEU A 8 -47.62 33.64 -29.02
CA LEU A 8 -46.22 33.32 -28.74
C LEU A 8 -45.38 33.61 -29.98
N GLU A 9 -44.58 34.62 -29.91
CA GLU A 9 -43.52 34.89 -30.95
C GLU A 9 -42.41 33.84 -30.81
N LYS A 10 -42.05 33.24 -31.92
CA LYS A 10 -40.96 32.26 -32.04
C LYS A 10 -39.63 32.98 -31.90
N LEU A 11 -38.90 32.75 -30.83
CA LEU A 11 -37.48 33.03 -30.70
C LEU A 11 -36.68 32.12 -31.66
N PRO A 12 -35.67 32.64 -32.38
CA PRO A 12 -34.94 31.84 -33.36
C PRO A 12 -34.11 30.77 -32.70
N ALA A 13 -34.21 29.53 -33.21
CA ALA A 13 -33.55 28.32 -32.76
C ALA A 13 -32.02 28.38 -32.69
N PHE A 14 -31.40 29.46 -33.16
CA PHE A 14 -29.95 29.69 -33.20
C PHE A 14 -29.35 30.05 -31.83
N PHE A 15 -30.13 30.61 -30.91
CA PHE A 15 -29.58 31.02 -29.59
C PHE A 15 -29.53 29.87 -28.58
N PHE A 16 -30.36 28.86 -28.73
CA PHE A 16 -30.34 27.68 -27.81
C PHE A 16 -29.19 26.70 -28.12
N GLY A 17 -28.77 26.61 -29.38
CA GLY A 17 -27.64 25.75 -29.78
C GLY A 17 -26.29 26.25 -29.28
N LEU A 18 -26.09 27.55 -29.20
CA LEU A 18 -24.80 28.13 -28.78
C LEU A 18 -24.60 28.07 -27.28
N VAL A 19 -25.66 28.18 -26.47
CA VAL A 19 -25.58 28.09 -25.00
C VAL A 19 -25.33 26.63 -24.55
N ILE A 20 -25.94 25.67 -25.25
CA ILE A 20 -25.70 24.23 -24.95
C ILE A 20 -24.30 23.81 -25.38
N LEU A 21 -23.77 24.30 -26.50
CA LEU A 21 -22.39 24.02 -26.93
C LEU A 21 -21.35 24.68 -26.02
N LEU A 22 -21.59 25.85 -25.46
CA LEU A 22 -20.71 26.51 -24.50
C LEU A 22 -20.76 25.81 -23.12
N LEU A 23 -21.93 25.31 -22.69
CA LEU A 23 -22.05 24.53 -21.45
C LEU A 23 -21.40 23.15 -21.60
N LEU A 24 -21.54 22.48 -22.74
CA LEU A 24 -20.88 21.19 -23.00
C LEU A 24 -19.36 21.36 -23.16
N ALA A 25 -18.89 22.45 -23.75
CA ALA A 25 -17.44 22.77 -23.82
C ALA A 25 -16.87 23.11 -22.43
N TRP A 26 -17.63 23.73 -21.54
CA TRP A 26 -17.18 24.04 -20.17
C TRP A 26 -17.20 22.82 -19.24
N VAL A 27 -18.19 21.92 -19.38
CA VAL A 27 -18.24 20.65 -18.66
C VAL A 27 -17.16 19.68 -19.18
N GLY A 28 -16.85 19.71 -20.49
CA GLY A 28 -15.76 18.91 -21.06
C GLY A 28 -14.35 19.37 -20.66
N ALA A 29 -14.15 20.69 -20.49
CA ALA A 29 -12.86 21.24 -20.05
C ALA A 29 -12.56 21.01 -18.56
N GLY A 30 -13.60 20.82 -17.72
CA GLY A 30 -13.42 20.51 -16.29
C GLY A 30 -13.17 19.03 -15.97
N LEU A 31 -13.51 18.12 -16.87
CA LEU A 31 -13.35 16.67 -16.66
C LEU A 31 -12.13 16.07 -17.37
N GLY A 32 -11.48 16.81 -18.27
CA GLY A 32 -10.36 16.32 -19.09
C GLY A 32 -8.95 16.66 -18.58
N ALA A 33 -8.82 17.58 -17.64
CA ALA A 33 -7.50 18.09 -17.23
C ALA A 33 -6.78 17.23 -16.15
N ASP A 34 -7.47 16.26 -15.54
CA ASP A 34 -6.94 15.64 -14.31
C ASP A 34 -6.41 14.20 -14.49
N ALA A 35 -6.77 13.50 -15.56
CA ALA A 35 -6.32 12.13 -15.78
C ALA A 35 -4.94 12.05 -16.47
N SER A 36 -4.52 13.08 -17.20
CA SER A 36 -3.25 13.10 -17.95
C SER A 36 -2.03 13.52 -17.12
N SER A 37 -2.22 13.93 -15.86
CA SER A 37 -1.16 14.42 -14.97
C SER A 37 -0.73 13.44 -13.89
N LEU A 38 -1.41 12.27 -13.75
CA LEU A 38 -1.04 11.29 -12.74
C LEU A 38 0.18 10.46 -13.16
N PRO A 39 1.12 10.19 -12.25
CA PRO A 39 2.34 9.45 -12.56
C PRO A 39 2.08 7.97 -12.88
N ALA A 40 0.94 7.43 -12.47
CA ALA A 40 0.45 6.09 -12.81
C ALA A 40 -1.08 6.00 -12.57
N GLN A 41 -1.69 4.91 -13.04
CA GLN A 41 -3.06 4.51 -12.73
C GLN A 41 -3.07 3.00 -12.45
N ASP A 42 -3.83 2.58 -11.42
CA ASP A 42 -3.95 1.18 -11.02
C ASP A 42 -2.59 0.45 -10.91
N TRP A 43 -1.60 1.12 -10.33
CA TRP A 43 -0.23 0.61 -10.22
C TRP A 43 -0.17 -0.82 -9.66
N ASN A 44 -0.85 -1.07 -8.52
CA ASN A 44 -0.83 -2.38 -7.89
C ASN A 44 -1.44 -3.47 -8.80
N LEU A 45 -2.58 -3.19 -9.43
CA LEU A 45 -3.21 -4.14 -10.35
C LEU A 45 -2.33 -4.44 -11.55
N SER A 46 -1.68 -3.42 -12.11
CA SER A 46 -0.75 -3.55 -13.23
C SER A 46 0.46 -4.41 -12.86
N ASN A 47 1.02 -4.21 -11.66
CA ASN A 47 2.13 -5.00 -11.17
C ASN A 47 1.72 -6.44 -10.81
N LEU A 48 0.54 -6.67 -10.22
CA LEU A 48 0.02 -8.01 -9.97
C LEU A 48 -0.05 -8.86 -11.25
N LYS A 49 -0.47 -8.28 -12.37
CA LYS A 49 -0.52 -8.96 -13.69
C LYS A 49 0.86 -9.32 -14.24
N ARG A 50 1.92 -8.64 -13.80
CA ARG A 50 3.32 -8.87 -14.21
C ARG A 50 4.01 -9.94 -13.39
N ILE A 51 3.47 -10.35 -12.25
CA ILE A 51 4.11 -11.36 -11.40
C ILE A 51 4.22 -12.67 -12.19
N GLN A 52 5.46 -13.08 -12.43
CA GLN A 52 5.74 -14.38 -13.01
C GLN A 52 5.84 -15.42 -11.90
N VAL A 53 4.98 -16.42 -11.96
CA VAL A 53 5.00 -17.50 -10.96
C VAL A 53 6.20 -18.39 -11.23
N PRO A 54 7.19 -18.47 -10.31
CA PRO A 54 8.38 -19.26 -10.54
C PRO A 54 8.04 -20.75 -10.62
N ALA A 55 8.85 -21.53 -11.35
CA ALA A 55 8.75 -22.98 -11.36
C ALA A 55 9.09 -23.55 -9.95
N GLY A 56 8.61 -24.77 -9.65
CA GLY A 56 8.82 -25.42 -8.34
C GLY A 56 7.82 -24.95 -7.27
N ASP A 57 8.02 -25.35 -6.01
CA ASP A 57 7.04 -25.17 -4.94
C ASP A 57 7.23 -23.90 -4.12
N ASN A 58 8.37 -23.24 -4.22
CA ASN A 58 8.68 -22.05 -3.47
C ASN A 58 8.06 -20.81 -4.13
N LEU A 59 7.64 -19.86 -3.28
CA LEU A 59 7.37 -18.49 -3.65
C LEU A 59 8.21 -17.57 -2.77
N THR A 60 9.12 -16.81 -3.39
CA THR A 60 10.01 -15.89 -2.68
C THR A 60 9.70 -14.47 -3.11
N PHE A 61 9.61 -13.55 -2.15
CA PHE A 61 9.33 -12.12 -2.40
C PHE A 61 10.04 -11.24 -1.36
N ALA A 62 10.19 -9.96 -1.68
CA ALA A 62 10.74 -8.98 -0.76
C ALA A 62 9.63 -8.22 -0.03
N VAL A 63 9.86 -7.89 1.26
CA VAL A 63 9.02 -6.98 2.04
C VAL A 63 9.90 -5.87 2.60
N LEU A 64 9.48 -4.63 2.43
CA LEU A 64 10.16 -3.43 2.93
C LEU A 64 9.08 -2.41 3.33
N GLY A 65 9.48 -1.30 3.93
CA GLY A 65 8.55 -0.21 4.26
C GLY A 65 9.28 1.02 4.79
N ASP A 66 8.57 2.16 4.81
CA ASP A 66 9.06 3.42 5.35
C ASP A 66 10.33 3.91 4.62
N ASN A 67 10.23 4.00 3.30
CA ASN A 67 11.32 4.43 2.43
C ASN A 67 11.44 5.94 2.24
N ARG A 68 10.46 6.72 2.71
CA ARG A 68 10.43 8.18 2.59
C ARG A 68 11.71 8.84 3.12
N SER A 69 11.97 10.08 2.73
CA SER A 69 13.05 10.96 3.23
C SER A 69 14.47 10.61 2.81
N ASN A 70 14.76 9.41 2.32
CA ASN A 70 16.15 9.02 1.98
C ASN A 70 16.25 8.30 0.62
N PRO A 71 16.06 9.03 -0.49
CA PRO A 71 16.15 8.45 -1.83
C PRO A 71 17.44 7.64 -2.10
N PRO A 72 18.64 8.04 -1.64
CA PRO A 72 19.85 7.24 -1.83
C PRO A 72 19.79 5.85 -1.19
N ILE A 73 19.30 5.73 0.05
CA ILE A 73 19.15 4.46 0.76
C ILE A 73 18.12 3.59 0.05
N PHE A 74 16.95 4.16 -0.24
CA PHE A 74 15.91 3.44 -0.96
C PHE A 74 16.37 2.95 -2.33
N GLY A 75 17.06 3.79 -3.12
CA GLY A 75 17.58 3.40 -4.42
C GLY A 75 18.60 2.26 -4.34
N GLN A 76 19.50 2.26 -3.35
CA GLN A 76 20.42 1.15 -3.11
C GLN A 76 19.69 -0.14 -2.75
N MET A 77 18.67 -0.06 -1.90
CA MET A 77 17.86 -1.19 -1.51
C MET A 77 17.12 -1.80 -2.70
N LEU A 78 16.48 -0.98 -3.53
CA LEU A 78 15.82 -1.43 -4.77
C LEU A 78 16.84 -2.14 -5.70
N GLN A 79 18.06 -1.60 -5.85
CA GLN A 79 19.10 -2.25 -6.65
C GLN A 79 19.54 -3.58 -6.05
N GLN A 80 19.64 -3.69 -4.72
CA GLN A 80 19.97 -4.95 -4.04
C GLN A 80 18.87 -5.99 -4.27
N ILE A 81 17.59 -5.62 -4.08
CA ILE A 81 16.43 -6.45 -4.39
C ILE A 81 16.43 -6.88 -5.87
N ASN A 82 16.73 -5.98 -6.80
CA ASN A 82 16.73 -6.26 -8.24
C ASN A 82 17.80 -7.29 -8.67
N ARG A 83 18.87 -7.45 -7.90
CA ARG A 83 19.93 -8.46 -8.16
C ARG A 83 19.51 -9.88 -7.75
N ASP A 84 18.58 -10.01 -6.82
CA ASP A 84 18.09 -11.33 -6.36
C ASP A 84 17.06 -11.90 -7.33
N ARG A 85 17.52 -12.78 -8.21
CA ARG A 85 16.68 -13.43 -9.23
C ARG A 85 15.69 -14.47 -8.68
N SER A 86 15.73 -14.78 -7.40
CA SER A 86 14.78 -15.68 -6.75
C SER A 86 13.47 -14.97 -6.39
N LEU A 87 13.46 -13.65 -6.35
CA LEU A 87 12.29 -12.85 -5.97
C LEU A 87 11.28 -12.75 -7.11
N ALA A 88 10.01 -13.04 -6.83
CA ALA A 88 8.92 -12.91 -7.79
C ALA A 88 8.34 -11.49 -7.83
N PHE A 89 8.35 -10.77 -6.70
CA PHE A 89 7.87 -9.40 -6.53
C PHE A 89 8.43 -8.79 -5.25
N ALA A 90 8.20 -7.49 -5.07
CA ALA A 90 8.40 -6.80 -3.80
C ALA A 90 7.10 -6.13 -3.35
N ILE A 91 6.90 -5.96 -2.05
CA ILE A 91 5.79 -5.22 -1.45
C ILE A 91 6.31 -4.25 -0.40
N ASP A 92 5.90 -2.98 -0.52
CA ASP A 92 6.23 -1.90 0.40
C ASP A 92 5.06 -1.65 1.36
N LEU A 93 5.35 -1.56 2.64
CA LEU A 93 4.37 -1.46 3.73
C LEU A 93 3.87 -0.03 4.00
N GLY A 94 4.11 0.88 3.06
CA GLY A 94 3.63 2.26 3.16
C GLY A 94 4.66 3.26 3.68
N ASP A 95 4.23 4.50 3.82
CA ASP A 95 5.10 5.66 3.99
C ASP A 95 6.09 5.77 2.82
N LEU A 96 5.52 5.68 1.61
CA LEU A 96 6.22 5.76 0.34
C LEU A 96 6.82 7.15 0.12
N VAL A 97 6.12 8.18 0.64
CA VAL A 97 6.45 9.59 0.47
C VAL A 97 6.25 10.38 1.77
N GLU A 98 6.83 11.57 1.89
CA GLU A 98 6.64 12.45 3.05
C GLU A 98 5.21 13.00 3.15
N THR A 99 4.58 13.26 2.02
CA THR A 99 3.19 13.73 1.92
C THR A 99 2.62 13.29 0.58
N GLY A 100 1.40 12.79 0.58
CA GLY A 100 0.70 12.29 -0.60
C GLY A 100 0.38 13.39 -1.62
N THR A 101 1.37 13.80 -2.42
CA THR A 101 1.22 14.73 -3.55
C THR A 101 1.52 14.04 -4.88
N VAL A 102 1.02 14.59 -5.99
CA VAL A 102 1.31 14.07 -7.33
C VAL A 102 2.81 14.06 -7.61
N GLU A 103 3.50 15.12 -7.22
CA GLU A 103 4.95 15.27 -7.40
C GLU A 103 5.72 14.20 -6.59
N ASN A 104 5.42 14.06 -5.31
CA ASN A 104 6.11 13.11 -4.45
C ASN A 104 5.89 11.67 -4.91
N PHE A 105 4.67 11.29 -5.25
CA PHE A 105 4.40 9.97 -5.84
C PHE A 105 5.06 9.79 -7.21
N GLY A 106 5.17 10.85 -8.01
CA GLY A 106 5.93 10.83 -9.26
C GLY A 106 7.39 10.48 -9.03
N ASN A 107 8.06 11.19 -8.14
CA ASN A 107 9.46 10.97 -7.76
C ASN A 107 9.70 9.56 -7.21
N PHE A 108 8.81 9.08 -6.34
CA PHE A 108 8.85 7.72 -5.81
C PHE A 108 8.75 6.66 -6.93
N LEU A 109 7.75 6.77 -7.79
CA LEU A 109 7.54 5.82 -8.89
C LEU A 109 8.68 5.84 -9.90
N ASP A 110 9.26 6.99 -10.17
CA ASP A 110 10.42 7.09 -11.06
C ASP A 110 11.64 6.42 -10.45
N GLN A 111 11.85 6.56 -9.13
CA GLN A 111 12.91 5.86 -8.43
C GLN A 111 12.72 4.34 -8.49
N VAL A 112 11.49 3.84 -8.28
CA VAL A 112 11.19 2.42 -8.43
C VAL A 112 11.46 1.95 -9.86
N ARG A 113 10.97 2.66 -10.88
CA ARG A 113 11.16 2.30 -12.30
C ARG A 113 12.63 2.25 -12.71
N GLN A 114 13.44 3.17 -12.20
CA GLN A 114 14.88 3.28 -12.54
C GLN A 114 15.71 2.16 -11.91
N ASN A 115 15.31 1.64 -10.74
CA ASN A 115 16.15 0.75 -9.94
C ASN A 115 15.62 -0.69 -9.84
N LEU A 116 14.34 -0.94 -10.21
CA LEU A 116 13.71 -2.23 -10.00
C LEU A 116 12.92 -2.69 -11.24
N SER A 117 13.23 -3.88 -11.73
CA SER A 117 12.49 -4.51 -12.83
C SER A 117 11.37 -5.44 -12.36
N LEU A 118 11.42 -5.88 -11.09
CA LEU A 118 10.39 -6.74 -10.49
C LEU A 118 9.07 -6.00 -10.32
N PRO A 119 7.92 -6.71 -10.33
CA PRO A 119 6.66 -6.16 -9.87
C PRO A 119 6.78 -5.61 -8.44
N PHE A 120 6.25 -4.40 -8.24
CA PHE A 120 6.33 -3.69 -6.97
C PHE A 120 4.92 -3.30 -6.51
N LEU A 121 4.51 -3.84 -5.37
CA LEU A 121 3.21 -3.61 -4.75
C LEU A 121 3.36 -2.64 -3.56
N THR A 122 2.28 -1.98 -3.20
CA THR A 122 2.28 -0.99 -2.12
C THR A 122 1.11 -1.18 -1.16
N VAL A 123 1.36 -0.90 0.10
CA VAL A 123 0.38 -0.64 1.16
C VAL A 123 0.28 0.87 1.34
N LEU A 124 -0.83 1.37 1.83
CA LEU A 124 -1.00 2.79 2.16
C LEU A 124 -0.43 3.08 3.56
N GLY A 125 0.51 4.02 3.68
CA GLY A 125 1.00 4.54 4.95
C GLY A 125 0.36 5.89 5.34
N ASN A 126 0.56 6.35 6.56
CA ASN A 126 -0.04 7.59 7.04
C ASN A 126 0.57 8.86 6.40
N HIS A 127 1.82 8.81 5.96
CA HIS A 127 2.44 9.88 5.19
C HIS A 127 1.99 9.93 3.73
N ASP A 128 1.46 8.84 3.19
CA ASP A 128 0.92 8.78 1.84
C ASP A 128 -0.44 9.48 1.71
N LEU A 129 -1.04 9.89 2.81
CA LEU A 129 -2.26 10.68 2.83
C LEU A 129 -1.98 12.12 2.43
N LYS A 130 -2.98 12.78 1.83
CA LYS A 130 -2.93 14.23 1.58
C LYS A 130 -3.01 14.99 2.92
N GLU A 131 -2.77 16.30 2.87
CA GLU A 131 -2.91 17.20 4.04
C GLU A 131 -4.31 17.11 4.70
N ASP A 132 -5.36 16.86 3.89
CA ASP A 132 -6.73 16.63 4.38
C ASP A 132 -6.95 15.20 4.94
N ARG A 133 -5.89 14.42 5.10
CA ARG A 133 -5.91 13.03 5.58
C ARG A 133 -6.71 12.06 4.71
N SER A 134 -6.92 12.37 3.43
CA SER A 134 -7.64 11.50 2.50
C SER A 134 -6.70 10.61 1.70
N ALA A 135 -7.11 9.36 1.46
CA ALA A 135 -6.44 8.41 0.58
C ALA A 135 -6.80 8.58 -0.90
N HIS A 136 -7.53 9.65 -1.28
CA HIS A 136 -8.10 9.78 -2.62
C HIS A 136 -7.04 9.76 -3.72
N LEU A 137 -5.92 10.48 -3.54
CA LEU A 137 -4.84 10.53 -4.53
C LEU A 137 -4.12 9.18 -4.64
N TYR A 138 -3.81 8.55 -3.50
CA TYR A 138 -3.24 7.20 -3.48
C TYR A 138 -4.12 6.23 -4.30
N LYS A 139 -5.42 6.20 -4.04
CA LYS A 139 -6.35 5.31 -4.76
C LYS A 139 -6.38 5.56 -6.27
N ARG A 140 -6.23 6.79 -6.72
CA ARG A 140 -6.17 7.12 -8.16
C ARG A 140 -4.88 6.62 -8.82
N ILE A 141 -3.76 6.60 -8.10
CA ILE A 141 -2.44 6.21 -8.61
C ILE A 141 -2.21 4.71 -8.44
N PHE A 142 -2.43 4.18 -7.24
CA PHE A 142 -2.06 2.80 -6.88
C PHE A 142 -3.23 1.81 -7.00
N GLY A 143 -4.47 2.28 -7.07
CA GLY A 143 -5.68 1.48 -7.04
C GLY A 143 -6.28 1.36 -5.65
N PRO A 144 -7.10 0.33 -5.36
CA PRO A 144 -7.73 0.15 -4.05
C PRO A 144 -6.72 0.20 -2.90
N ASP A 145 -7.08 0.87 -1.80
CA ASP A 145 -6.28 1.00 -0.59
C ASP A 145 -6.25 -0.27 0.28
N HIS A 146 -7.14 -1.20 0.02
CA HIS A 146 -7.13 -2.55 0.57
C HIS A 146 -7.54 -3.54 -0.51
N TYR A 147 -6.83 -4.65 -0.61
CA TYR A 147 -7.02 -5.64 -1.68
C TYR A 147 -6.47 -7.01 -1.29
N THR A 148 -6.80 -8.03 -2.09
CA THR A 148 -6.26 -9.37 -1.93
C THR A 148 -5.72 -9.90 -3.25
N PHE A 149 -4.78 -10.83 -3.17
CA PHE A 149 -4.32 -11.62 -4.29
C PHE A 149 -3.86 -13.02 -3.84
N GLN A 150 -3.67 -13.91 -4.80
CA GLN A 150 -3.35 -15.30 -4.50
C GLN A 150 -2.26 -15.80 -5.44
N ILE A 151 -1.25 -16.46 -4.87
CA ILE A 151 -0.16 -17.05 -5.65
C ILE A 151 0.20 -18.41 -5.03
N LYS A 152 0.23 -19.47 -5.83
CA LYS A 152 0.67 -20.82 -5.40
C LYS A 152 -0.01 -21.33 -4.13
N GLY A 153 -1.30 -21.10 -3.98
CA GLY A 153 -2.05 -21.56 -2.81
C GLY A 153 -1.78 -20.74 -1.55
N ASN A 154 -1.16 -19.58 -1.66
CA ASN A 154 -0.99 -18.61 -0.58
C ASN A 154 -1.94 -17.43 -0.79
N TYR A 155 -2.51 -16.91 0.31
CA TYR A 155 -3.46 -15.81 0.30
C TYR A 155 -2.84 -14.57 0.94
N PHE A 156 -2.86 -13.47 0.19
CA PHE A 156 -2.28 -12.19 0.58
C PHE A 156 -3.40 -11.19 0.79
N ILE A 157 -3.41 -10.51 1.93
CA ILE A 157 -4.43 -9.53 2.31
C ILE A 157 -3.72 -8.23 2.69
N VAL A 158 -3.95 -7.18 1.92
CA VAL A 158 -3.49 -5.83 2.21
C VAL A 158 -4.62 -5.06 2.87
N VAL A 159 -4.35 -4.46 4.03
CA VAL A 159 -5.32 -3.75 4.86
C VAL A 159 -4.93 -2.27 4.92
N ASN A 160 -5.89 -1.37 4.78
CA ASN A 160 -5.68 0.06 5.04
C ASN A 160 -5.98 0.36 6.51
N ASP A 161 -4.98 0.80 7.23
CA ASP A 161 -5.04 1.25 8.62
C ASP A 161 -4.45 2.66 8.81
N ALA A 162 -4.05 3.31 7.71
CA ALA A 162 -3.37 4.60 7.72
C ALA A 162 -4.29 5.77 8.12
N GLU A 163 -5.58 5.68 7.84
CA GLU A 163 -6.54 6.74 8.15
C GLU A 163 -6.90 6.74 9.65
N ASN A 164 -6.23 7.61 10.40
CA ASN A 164 -6.38 7.74 11.86
C ASN A 164 -6.06 6.46 12.65
N TYR A 165 -5.24 5.56 12.11
CA TYR A 165 -4.88 4.28 12.73
C TYR A 165 -6.08 3.44 13.12
N LYS A 166 -7.11 3.46 12.25
CA LYS A 166 -8.39 2.78 12.45
C LYS A 166 -8.85 2.09 11.18
N ILE A 167 -9.66 1.09 11.36
CA ILE A 167 -10.33 0.37 10.28
C ILE A 167 -11.81 0.69 10.32
N GLY A 168 -12.35 1.20 9.21
CA GLY A 168 -13.76 1.50 9.08
C GLY A 168 -14.64 0.23 9.02
N GLU A 169 -15.87 0.28 9.48
CA GLU A 169 -16.79 -0.87 9.50
C GLU A 169 -16.99 -1.56 8.12
N PRO A 170 -17.02 -0.85 6.98
CA PRO A 170 -17.06 -1.53 5.69
C PRO A 170 -15.83 -2.42 5.44
N GLN A 171 -14.63 -1.97 5.83
CA GLN A 171 -13.40 -2.74 5.69
C GLN A 171 -13.32 -3.89 6.70
N TRP A 172 -13.84 -3.73 7.92
CA TRP A 172 -13.97 -4.84 8.88
C TRP A 172 -14.77 -6.00 8.30
N ARG A 173 -15.96 -5.70 7.73
CA ARG A 173 -16.80 -6.73 7.10
C ARG A 173 -16.13 -7.37 5.88
N TRP A 174 -15.38 -6.59 5.10
CA TRP A 174 -14.60 -7.09 3.98
C TRP A 174 -13.48 -8.01 4.48
N LEU A 175 -12.68 -7.58 5.45
CA LEU A 175 -11.57 -8.34 6.01
C LEU A 175 -12.02 -9.69 6.56
N GLU A 176 -13.12 -9.73 7.31
CA GLU A 176 -13.66 -10.99 7.83
C GLU A 176 -14.10 -11.94 6.70
N ARG A 177 -14.73 -11.43 5.64
CA ARG A 177 -15.06 -12.25 4.47
C ARG A 177 -13.81 -12.80 3.78
N GLU A 178 -12.78 -11.99 3.61
CA GLU A 178 -11.55 -12.42 2.95
C GLU A 178 -10.77 -13.43 3.82
N LEU A 179 -10.71 -13.24 5.13
CA LEU A 179 -10.15 -14.21 6.06
C LEU A 179 -10.92 -15.56 6.04
N LYS A 180 -12.23 -15.53 5.93
CA LYS A 180 -13.04 -16.75 5.77
C LYS A 180 -12.70 -17.46 4.46
N LYS A 181 -12.60 -16.75 3.34
CA LYS A 181 -12.19 -17.32 2.04
C LYS A 181 -10.78 -17.91 2.10
N SER A 182 -9.88 -17.24 2.80
CA SER A 182 -8.47 -17.64 2.89
C SER A 182 -8.25 -18.97 3.59
N GLN A 183 -9.27 -19.53 4.29
CA GLN A 183 -9.18 -20.84 4.93
C GLN A 183 -8.96 -22.01 3.93
N ALA A 184 -9.27 -21.80 2.65
CA ALA A 184 -9.01 -22.75 1.58
C ALA A 184 -7.53 -22.77 1.11
N TYR A 185 -6.69 -21.86 1.64
CA TYR A 185 -5.32 -21.66 1.20
C TYR A 185 -4.31 -22.17 2.24
N LYS A 186 -3.08 -22.48 1.79
CA LYS A 186 -2.00 -23.00 2.65
C LYS A 186 -1.55 -21.97 3.68
N THR A 187 -1.39 -20.69 3.26
CA THR A 187 -0.99 -19.58 4.14
C THR A 187 -1.94 -18.39 3.98
N ARG A 188 -2.00 -17.55 5.00
CA ARG A 188 -2.73 -16.29 5.10
C ARG A 188 -1.79 -15.23 5.62
N LEU A 189 -1.38 -14.31 4.75
CA LEU A 189 -0.44 -13.25 5.06
C LEU A 189 -1.16 -11.90 5.07
N ILE A 190 -0.95 -11.13 6.11
CA ILE A 190 -1.50 -9.79 6.27
C ILE A 190 -0.39 -8.76 6.08
N PHE A 191 -0.70 -7.71 5.35
CA PHE A 191 0.16 -6.55 5.15
C PHE A 191 -0.60 -5.30 5.53
N LEU A 192 -0.07 -4.53 6.47
CA LEU A 192 -0.65 -3.28 6.94
C LEU A 192 0.50 -2.31 7.29
N HIS A 193 0.18 -1.04 7.49
CA HIS A 193 1.23 -0.06 7.78
C HIS A 193 1.54 0.00 9.27
N ALA A 194 0.58 0.36 10.12
CA ALA A 194 0.82 0.47 11.55
C ALA A 194 0.71 -0.89 12.26
N PRO A 195 1.62 -1.24 13.16
CA PRO A 195 1.54 -2.51 13.88
C PRO A 195 0.33 -2.56 14.84
N LEU A 196 -0.12 -3.76 15.18
CA LEU A 196 -1.24 -3.94 16.10
C LEU A 196 -0.93 -3.39 17.49
N PHE A 197 0.30 -3.61 17.96
CA PHE A 197 0.81 -3.14 19.24
C PHE A 197 2.26 -2.69 19.08
N ASP A 198 2.69 -1.72 19.90
CA ASP A 198 4.07 -1.26 19.92
C ASP A 198 4.94 -2.22 20.75
N PRO A 199 5.93 -2.92 20.17
CA PRO A 199 6.74 -3.89 20.90
C PRO A 199 7.76 -3.24 21.84
N ARG A 200 7.99 -1.93 21.73
CA ARG A 200 8.99 -1.24 22.56
C ARG A 200 8.52 -1.01 24.00
N GLY A 201 7.20 -1.09 24.24
CA GLY A 201 6.60 -0.87 25.57
C GLY A 201 6.73 0.58 26.06
N GLY A 202 6.42 0.80 27.34
CA GLY A 202 6.53 2.11 27.99
C GLY A 202 5.54 3.15 27.44
N GLU A 203 6.02 4.36 27.20
CA GLU A 203 5.22 5.48 26.68
C GLU A 203 5.18 5.54 25.13
N HIS A 204 5.71 4.52 24.44
CA HIS A 204 5.67 4.45 22.99
C HIS A 204 4.27 4.05 22.51
N HIS A 205 3.71 4.84 21.60
CA HIS A 205 2.35 4.65 21.08
C HIS A 205 2.31 4.75 19.54
N HIS A 206 3.29 4.13 18.86
CA HIS A 206 3.34 4.09 17.40
C HIS A 206 2.70 2.80 16.87
N ALA A 207 1.43 2.58 17.23
CA ALA A 207 0.65 1.42 16.85
C ALA A 207 -0.82 1.80 16.65
N LEU A 208 -1.63 0.85 16.25
CA LEU A 208 -3.08 1.00 16.24
C LEU A 208 -3.61 1.28 17.65
N SER A 209 -4.84 1.82 17.76
CA SER A 209 -5.49 1.90 19.07
C SER A 209 -5.64 0.51 19.68
N GLU A 210 -5.58 0.39 21.01
CA GLU A 210 -5.73 -0.89 21.72
C GLU A 210 -6.98 -1.67 21.29
N ASP A 211 -8.12 -0.96 21.11
CA ASP A 211 -9.37 -1.58 20.64
C ASP A 211 -9.22 -2.15 19.22
N THR A 212 -8.63 -1.40 18.30
CA THR A 212 -8.41 -1.85 16.91
C THR A 212 -7.40 -3.00 16.85
N GLY A 213 -6.27 -2.88 17.54
CA GLY A 213 -5.24 -3.90 17.62
C GLY A 213 -5.75 -5.20 18.26
N GLY A 214 -6.46 -5.11 19.38
CA GLY A 214 -7.06 -6.26 20.06
C GLY A 214 -8.13 -6.96 19.24
N ARG A 215 -8.97 -6.19 18.55
CA ARG A 215 -9.98 -6.75 17.64
C ARG A 215 -9.32 -7.47 16.45
N LEU A 216 -8.25 -6.90 15.85
CA LEU A 216 -7.49 -7.55 14.78
C LEU A 216 -6.78 -8.82 15.28
N ALA A 217 -6.08 -8.78 16.40
CA ALA A 217 -5.41 -9.95 16.97
C ALA A 217 -6.40 -11.10 17.20
N THR A 218 -7.57 -10.80 17.76
CA THR A 218 -8.65 -11.79 17.96
C THR A 218 -9.12 -12.37 16.63
N LEU A 219 -9.32 -11.52 15.61
CA LEU A 219 -9.76 -11.95 14.29
C LEU A 219 -8.69 -12.80 13.59
N PHE A 220 -7.43 -12.38 13.63
CA PHE A 220 -6.30 -13.07 12.99
C PHE A 220 -6.04 -14.42 13.63
N ARG A 221 -6.10 -14.52 14.96
CA ARG A 221 -6.02 -15.78 15.68
C ARG A 221 -7.16 -16.73 15.30
N ARG A 222 -8.41 -16.23 15.29
CA ARG A 222 -9.60 -17.01 14.91
C ARG A 222 -9.48 -17.65 13.54
N TYR A 223 -8.89 -16.92 12.57
CA TYR A 223 -8.74 -17.39 11.19
C TYR A 223 -7.35 -17.94 10.89
N HIS A 224 -6.54 -18.20 11.92
CA HIS A 224 -5.20 -18.79 11.80
C HIS A 224 -4.32 -18.05 10.78
N VAL A 225 -4.22 -16.72 10.90
CA VAL A 225 -3.30 -15.92 10.10
C VAL A 225 -1.88 -16.47 10.29
N THR A 226 -1.19 -16.71 9.19
CA THR A 226 0.15 -17.32 9.21
C THR A 226 1.20 -16.30 9.65
N HIS A 227 1.09 -15.04 9.20
CA HIS A 227 2.01 -13.97 9.56
C HIS A 227 1.43 -12.59 9.26
N VAL A 228 1.80 -11.60 10.06
CA VAL A 228 1.48 -10.19 9.86
C VAL A 228 2.77 -9.42 9.61
N PHE A 229 2.82 -8.66 8.52
CA PHE A 229 3.88 -7.71 8.22
C PHE A 229 3.38 -6.29 8.44
N ALA A 230 4.16 -5.49 9.19
CA ALA A 230 3.87 -4.09 9.47
C ALA A 230 5.10 -3.20 9.27
N GLY A 231 4.88 -1.91 9.03
CA GLY A 231 5.87 -0.84 8.94
C GLY A 231 5.83 0.11 10.14
N HIS A 232 5.88 1.42 9.86
CA HIS A 232 5.60 2.54 10.76
C HIS A 232 6.60 2.75 11.92
N ILE A 233 7.04 1.72 12.61
CA ILE A 233 8.10 1.83 13.62
C ILE A 233 9.44 1.63 12.93
N HIS A 234 10.13 2.73 12.63
CA HIS A 234 11.35 2.72 11.81
C HIS A 234 12.46 1.89 12.44
N GLY A 235 12.43 0.61 12.15
CA GLY A 235 13.34 -0.42 12.69
C GLY A 235 12.86 -1.83 12.33
N TYR A 236 13.40 -2.81 13.03
CA TYR A 236 13.08 -4.23 12.90
C TYR A 236 12.63 -4.82 14.23
N PHE A 237 11.45 -5.40 14.27
CA PHE A 237 10.93 -6.13 15.41
C PHE A 237 10.17 -7.36 14.94
N SER A 238 10.29 -8.47 15.66
CA SER A 238 9.53 -9.67 15.36
C SER A 238 9.12 -10.37 16.66
N GLY A 239 8.00 -11.07 16.62
CA GLY A 239 7.47 -11.74 17.80
C GLY A 239 6.12 -12.36 17.53
N ASP A 240 5.32 -12.41 18.57
CA ASP A 240 3.99 -12.99 18.58
C ASP A 240 3.02 -12.08 19.34
N TRP A 241 1.90 -11.74 18.71
CA TRP A 241 0.80 -11.01 19.33
C TRP A 241 -0.33 -11.97 19.70
N ASP A 242 -0.22 -12.59 20.89
CA ASP A 242 -1.23 -13.50 21.42
C ASP A 242 -1.62 -14.63 20.43
N GLY A 243 -0.59 -15.34 19.92
CA GLY A 243 -0.72 -16.43 18.95
C GLY A 243 -0.78 -15.98 17.48
N VAL A 244 -0.45 -14.72 17.19
CA VAL A 244 -0.35 -14.16 15.84
C VAL A 244 1.10 -13.74 15.55
N PRO A 245 1.88 -14.52 14.78
CA PRO A 245 3.24 -14.17 14.43
C PRO A 245 3.32 -12.87 13.63
N TYR A 246 4.28 -12.00 13.95
CA TYR A 246 4.45 -10.73 13.25
C TYR A 246 5.91 -10.38 12.98
N THR A 247 6.11 -9.50 12.00
CA THR A 247 7.36 -8.77 11.78
C THR A 247 7.05 -7.33 11.41
N ILE A 248 7.66 -6.40 12.14
CA ILE A 248 7.74 -4.98 11.77
C ILE A 248 9.03 -4.80 10.99
N THR A 249 8.95 -4.22 9.79
CA THR A 249 10.07 -3.98 8.88
C THR A 249 9.91 -2.61 8.23
N ALA A 250 10.54 -1.62 8.82
CA ALA A 250 10.42 -0.20 8.49
C ALA A 250 11.81 0.45 8.33
N GLY A 251 12.73 -0.28 7.71
CA GLY A 251 14.12 0.13 7.52
C GLY A 251 14.49 0.48 6.09
N ALA A 252 13.53 0.90 5.23
CA ALA A 252 13.81 1.11 3.82
C ALA A 252 14.35 2.51 3.45
N GLY A 253 14.50 3.42 4.42
CA GLY A 253 15.07 4.75 4.14
C GLY A 253 14.74 5.83 5.16
N ALA A 254 13.56 5.81 5.78
CA ALA A 254 13.19 6.80 6.78
C ALA A 254 14.17 6.82 7.97
N PRO A 255 14.31 7.95 8.68
CA PRO A 255 15.16 8.04 9.86
C PRO A 255 14.79 6.97 10.90
N LEU A 256 15.76 6.18 11.34
CA LEU A 256 15.56 5.13 12.33
C LEU A 256 15.16 5.73 13.69
N TYR A 257 14.29 5.06 14.44
CA TYR A 257 13.76 5.58 15.70
C TYR A 257 14.68 5.37 16.91
N GLY A 258 15.84 4.78 16.73
CA GLY A 258 16.81 4.54 17.80
C GLY A 258 18.17 4.12 17.28
N THR A 259 19.06 3.76 18.21
CA THR A 259 20.45 3.42 17.93
C THR A 259 20.84 2.00 18.34
N ASP A 260 19.92 1.23 18.94
CA ASP A 260 20.19 -0.18 19.25
C ASP A 260 20.38 -0.98 17.96
N PRO A 261 21.58 -1.53 17.71
CA PRO A 261 21.90 -2.23 16.47
C PRO A 261 21.15 -3.55 16.31
N GLN A 262 20.42 -4.02 17.32
CA GLN A 262 19.55 -5.19 17.20
C GLN A 262 18.22 -4.85 16.51
N HIS A 263 17.82 -3.58 16.53
CA HIS A 263 16.52 -3.13 16.03
C HIS A 263 16.61 -2.04 14.97
N PHE A 264 17.62 -1.19 14.99
CA PHE A 264 17.66 0.02 14.17
C PHE A 264 18.77 -0.04 13.12
N PHE A 265 18.42 -0.57 11.94
CA PHE A 265 19.30 -0.70 10.77
C PHE A 265 18.48 -0.65 9.48
N TYR A 266 19.12 -0.29 8.38
CA TYR A 266 18.50 -0.32 7.05
C TYR A 266 18.47 -1.73 6.49
N HIS A 267 17.28 -2.19 6.08
CA HIS A 267 17.07 -3.56 5.66
C HIS A 267 15.78 -3.74 4.86
N TYR A 268 15.67 -4.87 4.20
CA TYR A 268 14.41 -5.46 3.73
C TYR A 268 14.34 -6.94 4.16
N LEU A 269 13.18 -7.54 4.01
CA LEU A 269 13.01 -8.96 4.28
C LEU A 269 12.95 -9.74 2.98
N LYS A 270 13.62 -10.90 2.96
CA LYS A 270 13.40 -11.94 1.97
C LYS A 270 12.50 -13.00 2.58
N VAL A 271 11.30 -13.13 2.04
CA VAL A 271 10.28 -14.06 2.54
C VAL A 271 10.11 -15.20 1.56
N THR A 272 10.25 -16.43 2.03
CA THR A 272 10.06 -17.66 1.23
C THR A 272 8.91 -18.47 1.80
N LEU A 273 7.92 -18.77 0.97
CA LEU A 273 6.80 -19.67 1.27
C LEU A 273 7.03 -21.01 0.60
N ARG A 274 6.95 -22.07 1.38
CA ARG A 274 7.05 -23.45 0.90
C ARG A 274 6.15 -24.36 1.72
N ASP A 275 5.26 -25.10 1.10
CA ASP A 275 4.40 -26.12 1.74
C ASP A 275 3.67 -25.64 3.00
N GLY A 276 3.13 -24.41 2.96
CA GLY A 276 2.43 -23.81 4.08
C GLY A 276 3.34 -23.26 5.19
N LYS A 277 4.66 -23.35 5.03
CA LYS A 277 5.65 -22.78 5.94
C LYS A 277 6.18 -21.46 5.41
N ILE A 278 6.53 -20.57 6.34
CA ILE A 278 7.15 -19.28 6.04
C ILE A 278 8.58 -19.27 6.60
N ASN A 279 9.53 -18.80 5.77
CA ASN A 279 10.88 -18.47 6.20
C ASN A 279 11.13 -16.99 5.92
N ILE A 280 11.64 -16.26 6.90
CA ILE A 280 11.91 -14.81 6.83
C ILE A 280 13.39 -14.58 7.11
N GLU A 281 14.06 -13.95 6.17
CA GLU A 281 15.48 -13.61 6.26
C GLU A 281 15.63 -12.09 6.19
N VAL A 282 16.29 -11.50 7.16
CA VAL A 282 16.66 -10.08 7.15
C VAL A 282 17.83 -9.86 6.21
N GLN A 283 17.65 -9.00 5.24
CA GLN A 283 18.68 -8.59 4.28
C GLN A 283 19.15 -7.18 4.63
N LEU A 284 20.31 -7.08 5.24
CA LEU A 284 20.91 -5.78 5.54
C LEU A 284 21.26 -5.05 4.25
N LEU A 285 21.10 -3.74 4.25
CA LEU A 285 21.62 -2.93 3.16
C LEU A 285 23.16 -3.05 3.17
N ALA A 286 23.73 -3.53 2.07
CA ALA A 286 25.16 -3.68 1.97
C ALA A 286 25.85 -2.32 2.11
N ASP A 287 26.74 -2.18 3.08
CA ASP A 287 27.65 -1.05 3.11
C ASP A 287 28.37 -1.02 1.75
N LYS A 288 28.28 0.10 1.04
CA LYS A 288 29.23 0.35 -0.03
C LYS A 288 30.55 0.52 0.70
N GLY A 289 31.31 -0.57 0.77
CA GLY A 289 32.64 -0.53 1.37
C GLY A 289 33.33 0.72 0.89
N THR A 290 33.83 1.49 1.82
CA THR A 290 34.78 2.54 1.55
C THR A 290 35.85 1.93 0.65
N PRO A 291 36.18 2.54 -0.52
CA PRO A 291 37.15 2.00 -1.47
C PRO A 291 38.49 1.74 -0.83
#